data_db157d51411f584cdee65844fd34f735
#
_entry.id   db157d51411f584cdee65844fd34f735
#
_cell.length_a   1.000
_cell.length_b   1.000
_cell.length_c   1.000
_cell.angle_alpha   90.00
_cell.angle_beta   90.00
_cell.angle_gamma   90.00
#
_symmetry.space_group_name_H-M   'P 1'
#
loop_
_entity.id
_entity.type
_entity.pdbx_description
1 polymer ?
#
loop_
_entity_poly.entity_id
_entity_poly.type
_entity_poly.pdbx_seq_one_letter_code
_entity_poly.pdbx_strand_id
1 'polypeptide(L)'
;MLKLMAQIYYPDSGSININGVLVPFIELGVGFSPELTGHDNVYLNGALMGFSTKEIDAMYDDIVDFAELGQFMEQKIKNYSSGMLVRLAFSMAIRAQSDILLLDEILAVGDEAFQRKCYAYFAKLRREKKTVVLVTHSMDSVQRFCNRAILIHDGDLKIDGTPLEVAQAYQELNSQRLDLANLESQFSGGDTEMSISEKEEETRQRRENVDFKISHEITDSELI
;
A
#
# COMPACT_ATOMS: atom_id res chain seq x y z
N MET A 1 7.78 -2.56 -2.87
CA MET A 1 8.00 -3.39 -1.66
C MET A 1 6.86 -4.34 -1.37
N LEU A 2 5.58 -3.92 -1.31
CA LEU A 2 4.45 -4.83 -1.03
C LEU A 2 4.35 -6.01 -2.00
N LYS A 3 4.56 -5.80 -3.31
CA LYS A 3 4.54 -6.89 -4.32
C LYS A 3 5.68 -7.90 -4.13
N LEU A 4 6.81 -7.48 -3.57
CA LEU A 4 7.90 -8.38 -3.17
C LEU A 4 7.50 -9.19 -1.93
N MET A 5 6.91 -8.55 -0.91
CA MET A 5 6.41 -9.24 0.28
C MET A 5 5.28 -10.21 -0.05
N ALA A 6 4.41 -9.85 -0.99
CA ALA A 6 3.34 -10.73 -1.49
C ALA A 6 3.84 -11.85 -2.42
N GLN A 7 5.16 -11.93 -2.68
CA GLN A 7 5.79 -12.89 -3.58
C GLN A 7 5.27 -12.83 -5.04
N ILE A 8 4.71 -11.67 -5.43
CA ILE A 8 4.31 -11.39 -6.82
C ILE A 8 5.56 -11.13 -7.67
N TYR A 9 6.57 -10.46 -7.08
CA TYR A 9 7.90 -10.27 -7.66
C TYR A 9 8.96 -10.92 -6.78
N TYR A 10 10.05 -11.33 -7.40
CA TYR A 10 11.24 -11.85 -6.71
C TYR A 10 12.28 -10.73 -6.59
N PRO A 11 13.03 -10.67 -5.46
CA PRO A 11 14.13 -9.72 -5.33
C PRO A 11 15.31 -10.12 -6.22
N ASP A 12 16.00 -9.13 -6.82
CA ASP A 12 17.22 -9.37 -7.61
C ASP A 12 18.37 -9.87 -6.72
N SER A 13 18.37 -9.47 -5.45
CA SER A 13 19.33 -9.91 -4.44
C SER A 13 18.69 -9.95 -3.05
N GLY A 14 19.27 -10.70 -2.13
CA GLY A 14 18.74 -10.90 -0.78
C GLY A 14 17.65 -11.95 -0.71
N SER A 15 16.93 -12.01 0.42
CA SER A 15 15.84 -12.96 0.65
C SER A 15 14.72 -12.36 1.47
N ILE A 16 13.51 -12.86 1.26
CA ILE A 16 12.31 -12.51 2.03
C ILE A 16 11.79 -13.77 2.68
N ASN A 17 11.77 -13.81 4.00
CA ASN A 17 11.26 -14.93 4.78
C ASN A 17 9.93 -14.54 5.43
N ILE A 18 8.89 -15.32 5.18
CA ILE A 18 7.53 -15.10 5.70
C ILE A 18 7.13 -16.33 6.50
N ASN A 19 6.83 -16.14 7.78
CA ASN A 19 6.39 -17.20 8.65
C ASN A 19 4.89 -17.04 8.93
N GLY A 20 4.08 -17.85 8.26
CA GLY A 20 2.62 -17.83 8.38
C GLY A 20 1.90 -17.54 7.04
N VAL A 21 0.58 -17.54 7.12
CA VAL A 21 -0.29 -17.26 5.96
C VAL A 21 -0.38 -15.75 5.77
N LEU A 22 0.14 -15.29 4.62
CA LEU A 22 0.11 -13.89 4.24
C LEU A 22 -1.03 -13.65 3.25
N VAL A 23 -1.89 -12.68 3.55
CA VAL A 23 -2.96 -12.23 2.66
C VAL A 23 -2.65 -10.80 2.21
N PRO A 24 -2.33 -10.61 0.92
CA PRO A 24 -2.10 -9.30 0.36
C PRO A 24 -3.43 -8.64 -0.01
N PHE A 25 -3.68 -7.44 0.52
CA PHE A 25 -4.75 -6.58 0.09
C PHE A 25 -4.13 -5.30 -0.53
N ILE A 26 -3.49 -5.50 -1.70
CA ILE A 26 -2.66 -4.50 -2.37
C ILE A 26 -3.44 -3.78 -3.46
N GLU A 27 -4.37 -4.46 -4.13
CA GLU A 27 -5.13 -3.89 -5.24
C GLU A 27 -6.62 -4.16 -5.01
N LEU A 28 -7.39 -3.09 -4.90
CA LEU A 28 -8.84 -3.15 -4.71
C LEU A 28 -9.53 -3.82 -5.90
N GLY A 29 -10.28 -4.89 -5.64
CA GLY A 29 -11.11 -5.53 -6.65
C GLY A 29 -10.35 -6.43 -7.63
N VAL A 30 -9.07 -6.72 -7.39
CA VAL A 30 -8.37 -7.75 -8.16
C VAL A 30 -9.07 -9.09 -7.96
N GLY A 31 -9.38 -9.75 -9.06
CA GLY A 31 -10.14 -11.01 -9.08
C GLY A 31 -11.65 -10.82 -9.16
N PHE A 32 -12.19 -9.60 -9.11
CA PHE A 32 -13.59 -9.34 -9.36
C PHE A 32 -13.90 -9.27 -10.86
N SER A 33 -14.98 -9.94 -11.27
CA SER A 33 -15.50 -9.85 -12.63
C SER A 33 -16.65 -8.85 -12.70
N PRO A 34 -16.53 -7.76 -13.49
CA PRO A 34 -17.57 -6.73 -13.61
C PRO A 34 -18.91 -7.27 -14.11
N GLU A 35 -18.88 -8.36 -14.86
CA GLU A 35 -20.08 -8.96 -15.47
C GLU A 35 -20.83 -9.92 -14.54
N LEU A 36 -20.21 -10.34 -13.45
CA LEU A 36 -20.82 -11.17 -12.42
C LEU A 36 -21.50 -10.33 -11.35
N THR A 37 -22.44 -10.93 -10.62
CA THR A 37 -23.10 -10.32 -9.47
C THR A 37 -22.14 -10.17 -8.28
N GLY A 38 -22.52 -9.39 -7.27
CA GLY A 38 -21.79 -9.34 -6.00
C GLY A 38 -21.69 -10.71 -5.36
N HIS A 39 -22.82 -11.47 -5.37
CA HIS A 39 -22.88 -12.85 -4.90
C HIS A 39 -21.85 -13.74 -5.61
N ASP A 40 -21.89 -13.80 -6.94
CA ASP A 40 -20.99 -14.66 -7.71
C ASP A 40 -19.51 -14.27 -7.51
N ASN A 41 -19.24 -12.97 -7.36
CA ASN A 41 -17.89 -12.48 -7.09
C ASN A 41 -17.36 -12.89 -5.71
N VAL A 42 -18.23 -13.01 -4.69
CA VAL A 42 -17.82 -13.56 -3.39
C VAL A 42 -17.33 -15.00 -3.55
N TYR A 43 -18.04 -15.82 -4.30
CA TYR A 43 -17.62 -17.20 -4.55
C TYR A 43 -16.37 -17.31 -5.41
N LEU A 44 -16.31 -16.52 -6.51
CA LEU A 44 -15.14 -16.48 -7.39
C LEU A 44 -13.88 -16.08 -6.63
N ASN A 45 -13.97 -14.97 -5.88
CA ASN A 45 -12.83 -14.44 -5.16
C ASN A 45 -12.44 -15.31 -3.95
N GLY A 46 -13.43 -15.86 -3.26
CA GLY A 46 -13.20 -16.84 -2.19
C GLY A 46 -12.46 -18.09 -2.69
N ALA A 47 -12.83 -18.61 -3.85
CA ALA A 47 -12.12 -19.73 -4.49
C ALA A 47 -10.68 -19.35 -4.90
N LEU A 48 -10.47 -18.14 -5.43
CA LEU A 48 -9.12 -17.62 -5.73
C LEU A 48 -8.25 -17.47 -4.47
N MET A 49 -8.87 -17.16 -3.32
CA MET A 49 -8.19 -17.14 -2.02
C MET A 49 -7.95 -18.55 -1.44
N GLY A 50 -8.41 -19.61 -2.10
CA GLY A 50 -8.22 -20.99 -1.69
C GLY A 50 -9.30 -21.56 -0.79
N PHE A 51 -10.43 -20.87 -0.59
CA PHE A 51 -11.56 -21.37 0.22
C PHE A 51 -12.40 -22.36 -0.57
N SER A 52 -12.84 -23.42 0.08
CA SER A 52 -13.88 -24.31 -0.43
C SER A 52 -15.25 -23.63 -0.43
N THR A 53 -16.17 -24.11 -1.25
CA THR A 53 -17.56 -23.60 -1.29
C THR A 53 -18.21 -23.61 0.10
N LYS A 54 -17.98 -24.67 0.89
CA LYS A 54 -18.54 -24.78 2.25
C LYS A 54 -18.01 -23.69 3.20
N GLU A 55 -16.74 -23.34 3.07
CA GLU A 55 -16.15 -22.26 3.86
C GLU A 55 -16.70 -20.91 3.42
N ILE A 56 -16.90 -20.71 2.10
CA ILE A 56 -17.51 -19.50 1.57
C ILE A 56 -18.96 -19.38 2.06
N ASP A 57 -19.76 -20.47 1.99
CA ASP A 57 -21.13 -20.51 2.51
C ASP A 57 -21.19 -20.10 3.98
N ALA A 58 -20.25 -20.60 4.79
CA ALA A 58 -20.20 -20.30 6.23
C ALA A 58 -19.86 -18.86 6.58
N MET A 59 -19.15 -18.13 5.68
CA MET A 59 -18.75 -16.75 5.92
C MET A 59 -19.54 -15.73 5.07
N TYR A 60 -20.41 -16.18 4.16
CA TYR A 60 -21.10 -15.34 3.20
C TYR A 60 -21.93 -14.24 3.88
N ASP A 61 -22.81 -14.63 4.79
CA ASP A 61 -23.67 -13.66 5.50
C ASP A 61 -22.84 -12.63 6.26
N ASP A 62 -21.80 -13.07 6.92
CA ASP A 62 -20.86 -12.19 7.62
C ASP A 62 -20.15 -11.19 6.68
N ILE A 63 -19.79 -11.62 5.46
CA ILE A 63 -19.20 -10.74 4.45
C ILE A 63 -20.22 -9.68 4.03
N VAL A 64 -21.43 -10.12 3.70
CA VAL A 64 -22.51 -9.25 3.23
C VAL A 64 -22.91 -8.23 4.31
N ASP A 65 -23.05 -8.69 5.56
CA ASP A 65 -23.40 -7.84 6.70
C ASP A 65 -22.31 -6.82 7.01
N PHE A 66 -21.04 -7.23 6.95
CA PHE A 66 -19.94 -6.29 7.17
C PHE A 66 -19.88 -5.24 6.07
N ALA A 67 -20.05 -5.64 4.80
CA ALA A 67 -20.07 -4.76 3.65
C ALA A 67 -21.29 -3.83 3.61
N GLU A 68 -22.39 -4.20 4.29
CA GLU A 68 -23.70 -3.53 4.24
C GLU A 68 -24.28 -3.48 2.81
N LEU A 69 -24.10 -4.56 2.05
CA LEU A 69 -24.47 -4.63 0.64
C LEU A 69 -25.59 -5.63 0.33
N GLY A 70 -26.33 -6.15 1.34
CA GLY A 70 -27.32 -7.21 1.19
C GLY A 70 -28.28 -7.00 0.01
N GLN A 71 -28.87 -5.81 -0.11
CA GLN A 71 -29.81 -5.48 -1.19
C GLN A 71 -29.16 -5.33 -2.60
N PHE A 72 -27.82 -5.29 -2.68
CA PHE A 72 -27.09 -5.09 -3.92
C PHE A 72 -26.41 -6.37 -4.41
N MET A 73 -26.40 -7.45 -3.63
CA MET A 73 -25.63 -8.65 -3.93
C MET A 73 -26.03 -9.32 -5.24
N GLU A 74 -27.30 -9.20 -5.65
CA GLU A 74 -27.81 -9.71 -6.94
C GLU A 74 -27.49 -8.80 -8.14
N GLN A 75 -26.95 -7.62 -7.90
CA GLN A 75 -26.55 -6.69 -8.97
C GLN A 75 -25.13 -6.99 -9.45
N LYS A 76 -24.91 -6.80 -10.76
CA LYS A 76 -23.57 -6.91 -11.35
C LYS A 76 -22.63 -5.85 -10.79
N ILE A 77 -21.38 -6.23 -10.52
CA ILE A 77 -20.37 -5.34 -9.93
C ILE A 77 -20.10 -4.10 -10.78
N LYS A 78 -20.26 -4.17 -12.10
CA LYS A 78 -20.15 -2.98 -12.96
C LYS A 78 -21.11 -1.83 -12.59
N ASN A 79 -22.18 -2.12 -11.85
CA ASN A 79 -23.14 -1.16 -11.37
C ASN A 79 -22.84 -0.65 -9.95
N TYR A 80 -21.77 -1.19 -9.30
CA TYR A 80 -21.37 -0.76 -7.99
C TYR A 80 -20.64 0.59 -8.05
N SER A 81 -20.84 1.41 -7.02
CA SER A 81 -19.97 2.55 -6.79
C SER A 81 -18.58 2.05 -6.35
N SER A 82 -17.55 2.90 -6.49
CA SER A 82 -16.21 2.58 -5.99
C SER A 82 -16.22 2.24 -4.49
N GLY A 83 -17.05 2.94 -3.70
CA GLY A 83 -17.21 2.66 -2.27
C GLY A 83 -17.84 1.28 -2.00
N MET A 84 -18.86 0.86 -2.77
CA MET A 84 -19.45 -0.47 -2.64
C MET A 84 -18.45 -1.56 -3.00
N LEU A 85 -17.67 -1.37 -4.07
CA LEU A 85 -16.64 -2.32 -4.48
C LEU A 85 -15.59 -2.53 -3.38
N VAL A 86 -15.13 -1.42 -2.80
CA VAL A 86 -14.16 -1.45 -1.71
C VAL A 86 -14.70 -2.12 -0.46
N ARG A 87 -15.95 -1.81 -0.08
CA ARG A 87 -16.60 -2.44 1.07
C ARG A 87 -16.66 -3.96 0.88
N LEU A 88 -17.06 -4.45 -0.30
CA LEU A 88 -17.11 -5.88 -0.58
C LEU A 88 -15.72 -6.51 -0.53
N ALA A 89 -14.75 -5.93 -1.24
CA ALA A 89 -13.38 -6.44 -1.29
C ALA A 89 -12.74 -6.52 0.10
N PHE A 90 -12.89 -5.45 0.91
CA PHE A 90 -12.38 -5.42 2.27
C PHE A 90 -13.06 -6.46 3.17
N SER A 91 -14.40 -6.60 3.06
CA SER A 91 -15.18 -7.57 3.85
C SER A 91 -14.74 -9.01 3.58
N MET A 92 -14.35 -9.32 2.35
CA MET A 92 -13.79 -10.62 1.98
C MET A 92 -12.37 -10.81 2.54
N ALA A 93 -11.50 -9.83 2.35
CA ALA A 93 -10.10 -9.89 2.78
C ALA A 93 -9.97 -10.14 4.30
N ILE A 94 -10.84 -9.53 5.10
CA ILE A 94 -10.81 -9.71 6.57
C ILE A 94 -11.32 -11.07 7.04
N ARG A 95 -11.97 -11.85 6.18
CA ARG A 95 -12.42 -13.22 6.48
C ARG A 95 -11.36 -14.26 6.19
N ALA A 96 -10.35 -13.91 5.36
CA ALA A 96 -9.21 -14.78 5.18
C ALA A 96 -8.51 -14.98 6.54
N GLN A 97 -8.33 -16.24 6.94
CA GLN A 97 -7.58 -16.56 8.15
C GLN A 97 -6.11 -16.32 7.91
N SER A 98 -5.69 -15.06 8.04
CA SER A 98 -4.31 -14.65 7.83
C SER A 98 -3.55 -14.51 9.14
N ASP A 99 -2.26 -14.85 9.12
CA ASP A 99 -1.32 -14.50 10.18
C ASP A 99 -0.73 -13.12 9.93
N ILE A 100 -0.61 -12.76 8.63
CA ILE A 100 -0.04 -11.50 8.15
C ILE A 100 -0.99 -10.88 7.14
N LEU A 101 -1.44 -9.66 7.39
CA LEU A 101 -2.27 -8.88 6.49
C LEU A 101 -1.46 -7.72 5.91
N LEU A 102 -1.34 -7.66 4.58
CA LEU A 102 -0.71 -6.51 3.90
C LEU A 102 -1.80 -5.57 3.39
N LEU A 103 -1.70 -4.30 3.71
CA LEU A 103 -2.66 -3.27 3.34
C LEU A 103 -1.98 -2.12 2.59
N ASP A 104 -2.55 -1.72 1.45
CA ASP A 104 -2.08 -0.60 0.64
C ASP A 104 -3.13 0.50 0.57
N GLU A 105 -2.89 1.61 1.30
CA GLU A 105 -3.71 2.85 1.33
C GLU A 105 -5.22 2.70 1.62
N ILE A 106 -5.68 1.54 2.08
CA ILE A 106 -7.10 1.15 2.08
C ILE A 106 -7.88 1.72 3.28
N LEU A 107 -7.20 2.29 4.28
CA LEU A 107 -7.85 2.76 5.50
C LEU A 107 -8.71 4.02 5.33
N ALA A 108 -8.52 4.75 4.24
CA ALA A 108 -9.26 5.98 3.93
C ALA A 108 -10.51 5.74 3.08
N VAL A 109 -10.89 4.47 2.81
CA VAL A 109 -11.91 4.14 1.83
C VAL A 109 -13.28 3.86 2.48
N GLY A 110 -14.33 4.27 1.79
CA GLY A 110 -15.70 4.19 2.28
C GLY A 110 -16.11 5.44 3.06
N ASP A 111 -17.31 5.41 3.61
CA ASP A 111 -17.79 6.46 4.49
C ASP A 111 -17.25 6.32 5.93
N GLU A 112 -17.49 7.34 6.74
CA GLU A 112 -17.00 7.38 8.12
C GLU A 112 -17.51 6.19 8.97
N ALA A 113 -18.72 5.70 8.70
CA ALA A 113 -19.30 4.58 9.42
C ALA A 113 -18.54 3.27 9.11
N PHE A 114 -18.24 3.04 7.84
CA PHE A 114 -17.46 1.88 7.41
C PHE A 114 -16.00 1.96 7.89
N GLN A 115 -15.39 3.14 7.85
CA GLN A 115 -14.05 3.35 8.41
C GLN A 115 -14.00 2.97 9.89
N ARG A 116 -15.01 3.36 10.69
CA ARG A 116 -15.09 2.95 12.11
C ARG A 116 -15.15 1.42 12.28
N LYS A 117 -15.85 0.71 11.41
CA LYS A 117 -15.87 -0.77 11.42
C LYS A 117 -14.49 -1.35 11.11
N CYS A 118 -13.80 -0.81 10.10
CA CYS A 118 -12.42 -1.20 9.77
C CYS A 118 -11.48 -0.97 10.96
N TYR A 119 -11.58 0.17 11.63
CA TYR A 119 -10.77 0.49 12.80
C TYR A 119 -11.03 -0.47 13.97
N ALA A 120 -12.30 -0.81 14.23
CA ALA A 120 -12.64 -1.79 15.24
C ALA A 120 -12.06 -3.18 14.92
N TYR A 121 -12.04 -3.55 13.63
CA TYR A 121 -11.43 -4.80 13.18
C TYR A 121 -9.91 -4.80 13.38
N PHE A 122 -9.18 -3.71 13.05
CA PHE A 122 -7.75 -3.61 13.31
C PHE A 122 -7.42 -3.67 14.80
N ALA A 123 -8.23 -3.04 15.64
CA ALA A 123 -8.07 -3.16 17.08
C ALA A 123 -8.26 -4.60 17.58
N LYS A 124 -9.13 -5.39 16.92
CA LYS A 124 -9.30 -6.83 17.18
C LYS A 124 -8.03 -7.60 16.75
N LEU A 125 -7.54 -7.43 15.53
CA LEU A 125 -6.32 -8.10 15.03
C LEU A 125 -5.12 -7.84 15.95
N ARG A 126 -4.97 -6.59 16.41
CA ARG A 126 -3.91 -6.21 17.34
C ARG A 126 -4.02 -6.98 18.67
N ARG A 127 -5.23 -7.14 19.22
CA ARG A 127 -5.46 -7.95 20.44
C ARG A 127 -5.14 -9.44 20.23
N GLU A 128 -5.43 -9.95 19.05
CA GLU A 128 -5.14 -11.32 18.61
C GLU A 128 -3.67 -11.53 18.22
N LYS A 129 -2.84 -10.48 18.35
CA LYS A 129 -1.40 -10.49 17.99
C LYS A 129 -1.13 -10.89 16.54
N LYS A 130 -2.06 -10.62 15.64
CA LYS A 130 -1.84 -10.79 14.20
C LYS A 130 -0.93 -9.67 13.66
N THR A 131 -0.14 -10.00 12.65
CA THR A 131 0.75 -9.02 12.02
C THR A 131 -0.01 -8.25 10.95
N VAL A 132 0.01 -6.92 11.03
CA VAL A 132 -0.54 -6.04 9.99
C VAL A 132 0.57 -5.14 9.46
N VAL A 133 0.79 -5.19 8.16
CA VAL A 133 1.71 -4.29 7.46
C VAL A 133 0.85 -3.30 6.67
N LEU A 134 0.95 -2.03 7.04
CA LEU A 134 0.22 -0.93 6.42
C LEU A 134 1.19 -0.05 5.63
N VAL A 135 0.91 0.14 4.35
CA VAL A 135 1.54 1.19 3.54
C VAL A 135 0.55 2.32 3.35
N THR A 136 0.95 3.53 3.71
CA THR A 136 0.09 4.70 3.63
C THR A 136 0.92 5.98 3.61
N HIS A 137 0.35 7.03 3.03
CA HIS A 137 0.85 8.40 3.14
C HIS A 137 0.16 9.20 4.27
N SER A 138 -0.81 8.62 4.98
CA SER A 138 -1.52 9.24 6.10
C SER A 138 -0.76 9.04 7.40
N MET A 139 -0.11 10.09 7.89
CA MET A 139 0.65 10.04 9.15
C MET A 139 -0.27 9.84 10.37
N ASP A 140 -1.51 10.31 10.30
CA ASP A 140 -2.52 10.03 11.34
C ASP A 140 -2.81 8.54 11.45
N SER A 141 -2.93 7.84 10.31
CA SER A 141 -3.10 6.39 10.27
C SER A 141 -1.89 5.66 10.84
N VAL A 142 -0.66 6.11 10.51
CA VAL A 142 0.58 5.55 11.05
C VAL A 142 0.62 5.67 12.56
N GLN A 143 0.37 6.87 13.10
CA GLN A 143 0.40 7.11 14.56
C GLN A 143 -0.68 6.35 15.31
N ARG A 144 -1.87 6.18 14.71
CA ARG A 144 -3.01 5.55 15.35
C ARG A 144 -2.96 4.02 15.35
N PHE A 145 -2.47 3.41 14.27
CA PHE A 145 -2.57 1.96 14.06
C PHE A 145 -1.26 1.21 14.18
N CYS A 146 -0.13 1.86 13.97
CA CYS A 146 1.18 1.20 13.95
C CYS A 146 1.86 1.25 15.33
N ASN A 147 2.64 0.21 15.65
CA ASN A 147 3.53 0.19 16.81
C ASN A 147 4.97 0.56 16.43
N ARG A 148 5.32 0.34 15.17
CA ARG A 148 6.61 0.60 14.55
C ARG A 148 6.33 1.10 13.14
N ALA A 149 7.13 2.02 12.65
CA ALA A 149 7.02 2.52 11.30
C ALA A 149 8.39 2.60 10.64
N ILE A 150 8.40 2.52 9.32
CA ILE A 150 9.60 2.71 8.50
C ILE A 150 9.31 3.73 7.40
N LEU A 151 10.28 4.62 7.17
CA LEU A 151 10.27 5.57 6.09
C LEU A 151 11.22 5.12 4.99
N ILE A 152 10.67 4.90 3.81
CA ILE A 152 11.43 4.58 2.61
C ILE A 152 11.29 5.76 1.64
N HIS A 153 12.40 6.26 1.15
CA HIS A 153 12.44 7.36 0.19
C HIS A 153 13.52 7.08 -0.85
N ASP A 154 13.14 7.18 -2.14
CA ASP A 154 14.00 6.88 -3.30
C ASP A 154 14.67 5.48 -3.25
N GLY A 155 13.94 4.50 -2.70
CA GLY A 155 14.41 3.13 -2.57
C GLY A 155 15.21 2.85 -1.29
N ASP A 156 15.65 3.88 -0.58
CA ASP A 156 16.44 3.75 0.64
C ASP A 156 15.59 3.73 1.90
N LEU A 157 16.00 2.95 2.87
CA LEU A 157 15.47 2.99 4.23
C LEU A 157 16.06 4.22 4.95
N LYS A 158 15.24 5.24 5.18
CA LYS A 158 15.68 6.48 5.85
C LYS A 158 15.54 6.40 7.37
N ILE A 159 14.43 5.89 7.87
CA ILE A 159 14.15 5.76 9.31
C ILE A 159 13.39 4.47 9.57
N ASP A 160 13.77 3.81 10.65
CA ASP A 160 13.06 2.70 11.28
C ASP A 160 12.90 3.05 12.76
N GLY A 161 11.68 3.31 13.19
CA GLY A 161 11.46 3.85 14.54
C GLY A 161 10.00 3.85 14.97
N THR A 162 9.70 4.72 15.92
CA THR A 162 8.33 4.91 16.39
C THR A 162 7.48 5.62 15.34
N PRO A 163 6.14 5.43 15.35
CA PRO A 163 5.23 6.12 14.46
C PRO A 163 5.38 7.65 14.48
N LEU A 164 5.70 8.23 15.65
CA LEU A 164 5.87 9.67 15.81
C LEU A 164 7.15 10.17 15.12
N GLU A 165 8.29 9.51 15.35
CA GLU A 165 9.57 9.86 14.72
C GLU A 165 9.48 9.79 13.20
N VAL A 166 8.87 8.73 12.68
CA VAL A 166 8.68 8.54 11.23
C VAL A 166 7.73 9.58 10.64
N ALA A 167 6.64 9.92 11.36
CA ALA A 167 5.72 10.94 10.90
C ALA A 167 6.37 12.34 10.84
N GLN A 168 7.21 12.69 11.81
CA GLN A 168 7.95 13.95 11.82
C GLN A 168 8.93 14.02 10.64
N ALA A 169 9.74 12.99 10.45
CA ALA A 169 10.67 12.93 9.35
C ALA A 169 9.99 12.97 7.95
N TYR A 170 8.84 12.32 7.81
CA TYR A 170 8.05 12.40 6.58
C TYR A 170 7.55 13.83 6.31
N GLN A 171 7.11 14.56 7.34
CA GLN A 171 6.69 15.94 7.21
C GLN A 171 7.87 16.86 6.83
N GLU A 172 9.03 16.67 7.43
CA GLU A 172 10.26 17.42 7.09
C GLU A 172 10.68 17.21 5.64
N LEU A 173 10.69 15.96 5.17
CA LEU A 173 10.99 15.65 3.78
C LEU A 173 10.01 16.30 2.80
N ASN A 174 8.71 16.28 3.12
CA ASN A 174 7.70 16.92 2.27
C ASN A 174 7.83 18.44 2.25
N SER A 175 8.16 19.07 3.39
CA SER A 175 8.40 20.51 3.46
C SER A 175 9.58 20.93 2.59
N GLN A 176 10.70 20.21 2.67
CA GLN A 176 11.89 20.46 1.84
C GLN A 176 11.59 20.33 0.35
N ARG A 177 10.75 19.35 -0.07
CA ARG A 177 10.35 19.20 -1.48
C ARG A 177 9.48 20.35 -1.96
N LEU A 178 8.58 20.86 -1.12
CA LEU A 178 7.75 22.03 -1.44
C LEU A 178 8.59 23.30 -1.58
N ASP A 179 9.57 23.48 -0.70
CA ASP A 179 10.49 24.62 -0.78
C ASP A 179 11.35 24.59 -2.05
N LEU A 180 11.87 23.43 -2.41
CA LEU A 180 12.62 23.22 -3.66
C LEU A 180 11.74 23.48 -4.90
N ALA A 181 10.52 22.93 -4.94
CA ALA A 181 9.59 23.14 -6.05
C ALA A 181 9.17 24.61 -6.18
N ASN A 182 8.99 25.33 -5.06
CA ASN A 182 8.72 26.77 -5.05
C ASN A 182 9.93 27.58 -5.56
N LEU A 183 11.14 27.21 -5.19
CA LEU A 183 12.36 27.82 -5.73
C LEU A 183 12.49 27.59 -7.24
N GLU A 184 12.32 26.37 -7.72
CA GLU A 184 12.36 26.05 -9.14
C GLU A 184 11.30 26.82 -9.94
N SER A 185 10.09 26.99 -9.41
CA SER A 185 9.02 27.77 -10.05
C SER A 185 9.35 29.28 -10.11
N GLN A 186 10.06 29.83 -9.11
CA GLN A 186 10.50 31.21 -9.10
C GLN A 186 11.64 31.46 -10.13
N PHE A 187 12.50 30.48 -10.35
CA PHE A 187 13.58 30.57 -11.35
C PHE A 187 13.08 30.27 -12.79
N SER A 188 11.96 29.56 -12.96
CA SER A 188 11.37 29.26 -14.28
C SER A 188 10.51 30.42 -14.84
N GLY A 189 10.27 31.48 -14.06
CA GLY A 189 9.49 32.65 -14.46
C GLY A 189 10.28 33.74 -15.20
N GLY A 190 11.56 33.53 -15.48
CA GLY A 190 12.40 34.46 -16.25
C GLY A 190 12.87 33.78 -17.56
N ASP A 191 12.35 34.27 -18.69
CA ASP A 191 12.66 33.92 -20.05
C ASP A 191 13.99 33.19 -20.31
N THR A 192 13.92 31.91 -20.61
CA THR A 192 14.73 31.25 -21.66
C THR A 192 14.12 29.86 -21.93
N GLU A 193 13.56 29.67 -23.12
CA GLU A 193 13.25 28.36 -23.69
C GLU A 193 14.55 27.55 -23.87
N MET A 194 14.97 26.83 -22.85
CA MET A 194 15.96 25.76 -23.05
C MET A 194 15.25 24.56 -23.68
N SER A 195 15.77 24.10 -24.81
CA SER A 195 15.24 22.96 -25.55
C SER A 195 15.25 21.68 -24.68
N ILE A 196 14.28 20.81 -24.90
CA ILE A 196 14.15 19.53 -24.17
C ILE A 196 15.43 18.70 -24.23
N SER A 197 16.21 18.82 -25.32
CA SER A 197 17.50 18.15 -25.52
C SER A 197 18.61 18.58 -24.55
N GLU A 198 18.64 19.85 -24.14
CA GLU A 198 19.65 20.36 -23.20
C GLU A 198 19.38 19.91 -21.76
N LYS A 199 18.11 19.76 -21.39
CA LYS A 199 17.71 19.21 -20.07
C LYS A 199 18.02 17.72 -19.94
N GLU A 200 17.89 16.96 -21.00
CA GLU A 200 18.24 15.53 -21.03
C GLU A 200 19.76 15.33 -20.93
N GLU A 201 20.53 16.18 -21.54
CA GLU A 201 22.01 16.10 -21.54
C GLU A 201 22.60 16.49 -20.18
N GLU A 202 22.06 17.52 -19.52
CA GLU A 202 22.44 17.93 -18.17
C GLU A 202 22.06 16.87 -17.11
N THR A 203 20.91 16.21 -17.26
CA THR A 203 20.47 15.13 -16.41
C THR A 203 21.36 13.88 -16.57
N ARG A 204 21.83 13.60 -17.79
CA ARG A 204 22.74 12.50 -18.09
C ARG A 204 24.13 12.73 -17.50
N GLN A 205 24.67 13.94 -17.63
CA GLN A 205 25.96 14.30 -17.03
C GLN A 205 25.95 14.28 -15.51
N ARG A 206 24.83 14.65 -14.87
CA ARG A 206 24.68 14.53 -13.42
C ARG A 206 24.66 13.08 -12.95
N ARG A 207 24.03 12.16 -13.68
CA ARG A 207 24.04 10.72 -13.37
C ARG A 207 25.44 10.12 -13.50
N GLU A 208 26.17 10.43 -14.55
CA GLU A 208 27.53 9.94 -14.75
C GLU A 208 28.51 10.44 -13.67
N ASN A 209 28.35 11.67 -13.17
CA ASN A 209 29.15 12.22 -12.08
C ASN A 209 28.81 11.61 -10.70
N VAL A 210 27.58 11.16 -10.47
CA VAL A 210 27.18 10.48 -9.25
C VAL A 210 27.73 9.06 -9.23
N ASP A 211 27.63 8.33 -10.33
CA ASP A 211 28.20 6.98 -10.46
C ASP A 211 29.73 6.96 -10.32
N PHE A 212 30.41 8.01 -10.79
CA PHE A 212 31.85 8.13 -10.63
C PHE A 212 32.27 8.41 -9.16
N LYS A 213 31.49 9.14 -8.39
CA LYS A 213 31.74 9.37 -6.97
C LYS A 213 31.49 8.12 -6.11
N ILE A 214 30.42 7.38 -6.39
CA ILE A 214 30.09 6.15 -5.66
C ILE A 214 31.16 5.07 -5.89
N SER A 215 31.70 4.94 -7.10
CA SER A 215 32.75 3.96 -7.38
C SER A 215 34.11 4.32 -6.75
N HIS A 216 34.38 5.58 -6.41
CA HIS A 216 35.63 5.98 -5.74
C HIS A 216 35.54 5.86 -4.21
N GLU A 217 34.38 6.07 -3.60
CA GLU A 217 34.21 5.89 -2.15
C GLU A 217 34.19 4.42 -1.70
N ILE A 218 33.82 3.48 -2.58
CA ILE A 218 33.83 2.05 -2.29
C ILE A 218 35.26 1.46 -2.31
N THR A 219 36.17 2.06 -3.07
CA THR A 219 37.57 1.58 -3.20
C THR A 219 38.47 1.98 -2.02
N ASP A 220 38.10 3.03 -1.28
CA ASP A 220 38.92 3.52 -0.13
C ASP A 220 38.50 2.91 1.22
N SER A 221 37.43 2.11 1.31
CA SER A 221 36.95 1.50 2.56
C SER A 221 37.36 0.03 2.77
N GLU A 222 38.11 -0.58 1.85
CA GLU A 222 38.58 -1.98 1.97
C GLU A 222 40.05 -2.14 2.41
N LEU A 223 40.67 -1.12 2.97
CA LEU A 223 42.04 -1.23 3.51
C LEU A 223 42.14 -0.65 4.93
N ILE A 224 41.55 -1.34 5.92
CA ILE A 224 42.05 -1.43 7.32
C ILE A 224 41.50 -2.71 7.94
#